data_d2843378f9789fcccdcca3d91b941986
#
_entry.id   d2843378f9789fcccdcca3d91b941986
#
_cell.length_a   1.000
_cell.length_b   1.000
_cell.length_c   1.000
_cell.angle_alpha   90.00
_cell.angle_beta   90.00
_cell.angle_gamma   90.00
#
_symmetry.space_group_name_H-M   'P 1'
#
loop_
_entity.id
_entity.type
_entity.pdbx_description
1 polymer ?
#
loop_
_entity_poly.entity_id
_entity_poly.type
_entity_poly.pdbx_seq_one_letter_code
_entity_poly.pdbx_strand_id
1 'polypeptide(L)'
;VAASVSTRAAVVGITACSDTEIAWLRSGFGLLGPPCVVVARLSVGCVRRLQALRSGRVRVIWADEVESRLVEVLEGFAGTHRGPMWRLGVKLLSDHSFRPSLRETISRVCGLHDDVGDAPFIPANSVGRLARRVDLAPPTLRQYWREDMPLRCSLKEFLSWAVILWAVRARSRDGWNAIADRAGLQRRTLQRNFNRLAGCTLTAAAEDPEQVVRRFNEWVDSVWEPHAGNGPGKSHPVPARAAVERIS
;
A
#
# COMPACT_ATOMS: atom_id res chain seq x y z
N VAL A 1 28.61 -5.73 1.95
CA VAL A 1 27.15 -5.83 1.98
C VAL A 1 26.62 -4.69 1.13
N ALA A 2 26.30 -4.96 -0.16
CA ALA A 2 25.71 -3.98 -1.06
C ALA A 2 24.22 -3.84 -0.66
N ALA A 3 23.84 -2.69 -0.11
CA ALA A 3 22.46 -2.34 0.07
C ALA A 3 21.81 -2.21 -1.31
N SER A 4 20.87 -3.10 -1.64
CA SER A 4 20.03 -2.98 -2.82
C SER A 4 19.16 -1.73 -2.66
N VAL A 5 19.53 -0.64 -3.32
CA VAL A 5 18.71 0.57 -3.41
C VAL A 5 17.56 0.25 -4.36
N SER A 6 16.41 -0.10 -3.80
CA SER A 6 15.16 -0.21 -4.58
C SER A 6 14.85 1.17 -5.16
N THR A 7 15.08 1.34 -6.46
CA THR A 7 14.78 2.58 -7.17
C THR A 7 13.25 2.75 -7.23
N ARG A 8 12.72 3.63 -6.39
CA ARG A 8 11.27 3.84 -6.23
C ARG A 8 10.62 4.58 -7.41
N ALA A 9 11.40 5.44 -8.07
CA ALA A 9 11.04 6.12 -9.31
C ALA A 9 12.31 6.59 -10.00
N ALA A 10 12.32 6.64 -11.33
CA ALA A 10 13.40 7.20 -12.11
C ALA A 10 13.02 8.62 -12.57
N VAL A 11 13.96 9.54 -12.55
CA VAL A 11 13.85 10.84 -13.21
C VAL A 11 14.80 10.85 -14.40
N VAL A 12 14.27 11.07 -15.60
CA VAL A 12 15.02 11.00 -16.85
C VAL A 12 14.88 12.31 -17.60
N GLY A 13 15.99 13.02 -17.79
CA GLY A 13 16.04 14.19 -18.67
C GLY A 13 16.22 13.74 -20.13
N ILE A 14 15.39 14.25 -21.03
CA ILE A 14 15.55 14.07 -22.48
C ILE A 14 15.73 15.44 -23.16
N THR A 15 16.65 15.51 -24.09
CA THR A 15 17.03 16.79 -24.70
C THR A 15 16.41 17.01 -26.07
N ALA A 16 16.34 15.97 -26.87
CA ALA A 16 15.97 16.09 -28.31
C ALA A 16 14.61 15.40 -28.63
N CYS A 17 14.07 14.58 -27.75
CA CYS A 17 12.89 13.74 -28.04
C CYS A 17 13.07 12.93 -29.33
N SER A 18 14.27 12.42 -29.57
CA SER A 18 14.58 11.60 -30.74
C SER A 18 13.83 10.26 -30.68
N ASP A 19 13.67 9.62 -31.84
CA ASP A 19 13.04 8.31 -31.91
C ASP A 19 13.82 7.25 -31.10
N THR A 20 15.14 7.40 -31.01
CA THR A 20 16.01 6.55 -30.18
C THR A 20 15.74 6.75 -28.71
N GLU A 21 15.61 7.98 -28.19
CA GLU A 21 15.28 8.27 -26.79
C GLU A 21 13.89 7.74 -26.45
N ILE A 22 12.90 7.89 -27.35
CA ILE A 22 11.54 7.39 -27.16
C ILE A 22 11.51 5.86 -27.15
N ALA A 23 12.25 5.20 -28.03
CA ALA A 23 12.36 3.74 -28.06
C ALA A 23 13.02 3.22 -26.78
N TRP A 24 14.06 3.87 -26.31
CA TRP A 24 14.73 3.55 -25.04
C TRP A 24 13.78 3.72 -23.84
N LEU A 25 13.03 4.82 -23.76
CA LEU A 25 12.02 5.02 -22.72
C LEU A 25 10.95 3.92 -22.72
N ARG A 26 10.49 3.50 -23.91
CA ARG A 26 9.51 2.40 -24.02
C ARG A 26 10.07 1.07 -23.56
N SER A 27 11.30 0.76 -23.88
CA SER A 27 11.93 -0.50 -23.49
C SER A 27 12.29 -0.53 -22.00
N GLY A 28 12.79 0.56 -21.44
CA GLY A 28 13.26 0.64 -20.05
C GLY A 28 12.15 0.93 -19.04
N PHE A 29 11.12 1.69 -19.40
CA PHE A 29 10.09 2.19 -18.49
C PHE A 29 8.66 1.85 -18.96
N GLY A 30 8.51 0.84 -19.80
CA GLY A 30 7.21 0.33 -20.23
C GLY A 30 6.39 -0.26 -19.08
N LEU A 31 5.42 -1.13 -19.40
CA LEU A 31 4.46 -1.68 -18.44
C LEU A 31 5.08 -2.40 -17.24
N LEU A 32 6.31 -2.90 -17.33
CA LEU A 32 7.00 -3.65 -16.30
C LEU A 32 8.13 -2.87 -15.59
N GLY A 33 8.52 -1.70 -16.13
CA GLY A 33 9.60 -0.88 -15.59
C GLY A 33 9.18 -0.09 -14.33
N PRO A 34 10.16 0.53 -13.61
CA PRO A 34 9.87 1.42 -12.50
C PRO A 34 9.08 2.65 -12.98
N PRO A 35 8.30 3.32 -12.10
CA PRO A 35 7.70 4.60 -12.41
C PRO A 35 8.76 5.60 -12.87
N CYS A 36 8.45 6.39 -13.87
CA CYS A 36 9.40 7.32 -14.48
C CYS A 36 8.81 8.72 -14.65
N VAL A 37 9.55 9.75 -14.23
CA VAL A 37 9.31 11.14 -14.60
C VAL A 37 10.23 11.49 -15.75
N VAL A 38 9.65 11.81 -16.89
CA VAL A 38 10.39 12.31 -18.04
C VAL A 38 10.38 13.83 -18.01
N VAL A 39 11.56 14.44 -17.92
CA VAL A 39 11.75 15.88 -17.99
C VAL A 39 12.19 16.24 -19.41
N ALA A 40 11.41 17.07 -20.09
CA ALA A 40 11.67 17.45 -21.47
C ALA A 40 11.48 18.95 -21.69
N ARG A 41 12.18 19.53 -22.67
CA ARG A 41 11.87 20.89 -23.13
C ARG A 41 10.55 20.89 -23.90
N LEU A 42 9.71 21.89 -23.63
CA LEU A 42 8.44 22.05 -24.33
C LEU A 42 8.66 22.37 -25.81
N SER A 43 8.23 21.46 -26.67
CA SER A 43 8.15 21.66 -28.12
C SER A 43 7.02 20.84 -28.70
N VAL A 44 6.46 21.27 -29.84
CA VAL A 44 5.35 20.57 -30.52
C VAL A 44 5.73 19.13 -30.87
N GLY A 45 6.97 18.90 -31.30
CA GLY A 45 7.47 17.56 -31.62
C GLY A 45 7.56 16.67 -30.37
N CYS A 46 8.09 17.19 -29.26
CA CYS A 46 8.15 16.48 -27.99
C CYS A 46 6.76 16.15 -27.44
N VAL A 47 5.83 17.10 -27.47
CA VAL A 47 4.45 16.89 -26.98
C VAL A 47 3.81 15.69 -27.69
N ARG A 48 3.83 15.65 -29.02
CA ARG A 48 3.22 14.56 -29.80
C ARG A 48 3.85 13.20 -29.50
N ARG A 49 5.18 13.12 -29.44
CA ARG A 49 5.91 11.88 -29.20
C ARG A 49 5.73 11.38 -27.76
N LEU A 50 5.75 12.28 -26.78
CA LEU A 50 5.60 11.92 -25.38
C LEU A 50 4.15 11.64 -24.98
N GLN A 51 3.16 12.17 -25.70
CA GLN A 51 1.76 11.77 -25.50
C GLN A 51 1.55 10.27 -25.72
N ALA A 52 2.25 9.66 -26.65
CA ALA A 52 2.20 8.22 -26.92
C ALA A 52 2.84 7.36 -25.81
N LEU A 53 3.64 7.98 -24.92
CA LEU A 53 4.27 7.32 -23.78
C LEU A 53 3.47 7.48 -22.48
N ARG A 54 2.47 8.36 -22.45
CA ARG A 54 1.67 8.59 -21.25
C ARG A 54 0.98 7.30 -20.80
N SER A 55 1.44 6.78 -19.68
CA SER A 55 0.84 5.65 -18.98
C SER A 55 0.73 6.02 -17.51
N GLY A 56 0.01 5.26 -16.72
CA GLY A 56 -0.03 5.49 -15.29
C GLY A 56 1.35 5.45 -14.60
N ARG A 57 2.39 4.98 -15.30
CA ARG A 57 3.77 4.85 -14.80
C ARG A 57 4.77 5.84 -15.40
N VAL A 58 4.42 6.51 -16.48
CA VAL A 58 5.28 7.53 -17.10
C VAL A 58 4.57 8.87 -17.04
N ARG A 59 5.15 9.82 -16.34
CA ARG A 59 4.68 11.21 -16.28
C ARG A 59 5.68 12.11 -16.94
N VAL A 60 5.17 13.10 -17.67
CA VAL A 60 6.01 14.10 -18.36
C VAL A 60 5.86 15.42 -17.61
N ILE A 61 7.00 16.03 -17.28
CA ILE A 61 7.11 17.38 -16.73
C ILE A 61 7.93 18.21 -17.71
N TRP A 62 7.53 19.43 -17.97
CA TRP A 62 8.31 20.34 -18.79
C TRP A 62 9.45 20.95 -17.97
N ALA A 63 10.59 21.23 -18.64
CA ALA A 63 11.80 21.68 -17.95
C ALA A 63 11.61 22.96 -17.13
N ASP A 64 10.72 23.83 -17.55
CA ASP A 64 10.33 25.06 -16.86
C ASP A 64 9.40 24.84 -15.67
N GLU A 65 8.75 23.69 -15.57
CA GLU A 65 7.87 23.31 -14.47
C GLU A 65 8.57 22.45 -13.39
N VAL A 66 9.84 22.08 -13.57
CA VAL A 66 10.55 21.10 -12.72
C VAL A 66 10.55 21.55 -11.26
N GLU A 67 10.93 22.80 -10.99
CA GLU A 67 11.03 23.32 -9.61
C GLU A 67 9.68 23.32 -8.87
N SER A 68 8.60 23.59 -9.59
CA SER A 68 7.26 23.69 -8.99
C SER A 68 6.51 22.37 -8.90
N ARG A 69 6.78 21.40 -9.81
CA ARG A 69 5.94 20.20 -9.97
C ARG A 69 6.66 18.87 -9.75
N LEU A 70 8.00 18.82 -9.74
CA LEU A 70 8.72 17.56 -9.66
C LEU A 70 8.42 16.82 -8.35
N VAL A 71 8.40 17.53 -7.23
CA VAL A 71 8.12 16.94 -5.91
C VAL A 71 6.71 16.37 -5.87
N GLU A 72 5.70 17.14 -6.30
CA GLU A 72 4.30 16.71 -6.37
C GLU A 72 4.13 15.45 -7.23
N VAL A 73 4.79 15.43 -8.40
CA VAL A 73 4.71 14.29 -9.33
C VAL A 73 5.43 13.05 -8.78
N LEU A 74 6.58 13.23 -8.11
CA LEU A 74 7.28 12.13 -7.43
C LEU A 74 6.47 11.59 -6.25
N GLU A 75 5.86 12.47 -5.46
CA GLU A 75 4.92 12.08 -4.41
C GLU A 75 3.68 11.38 -4.98
N GLY A 76 3.19 11.83 -6.12
CA GLY A 76 2.13 11.18 -6.88
C GLY A 76 2.51 9.76 -7.32
N PHE A 77 3.76 9.51 -7.72
CA PHE A 77 4.24 8.14 -7.98
C PHE A 77 4.43 7.34 -6.69
N ALA A 78 4.96 7.95 -5.66
CA ALA A 78 5.01 7.33 -4.34
C ALA A 78 3.59 7.02 -3.83
N GLY A 79 2.60 7.89 -4.14
CA GLY A 79 1.19 7.72 -3.82
C GLY A 79 0.46 6.69 -4.69
N THR A 80 0.83 6.48 -5.96
CA THR A 80 0.15 5.51 -6.84
C THR A 80 0.42 4.05 -6.46
N HIS A 81 1.57 3.74 -5.84
CA HIS A 81 1.83 2.44 -5.24
C HIS A 81 1.43 2.36 -3.76
N ARG A 82 1.21 3.49 -3.11
CA ARG A 82 1.03 3.63 -1.67
C ARG A 82 -0.34 4.21 -1.36
N GLY A 83 -1.36 3.37 -1.50
CA GLY A 83 -2.75 3.74 -1.22
C GLY A 83 -2.98 4.18 0.23
N PRO A 84 -4.23 4.57 0.57
CA PRO A 84 -4.59 5.06 1.91
C PRO A 84 -4.19 4.10 3.04
N MET A 85 -4.34 2.80 2.83
CA MET A 85 -3.94 1.78 3.80
C MET A 85 -2.42 1.79 4.05
N TRP A 86 -1.61 1.98 3.02
CA TRP A 86 -0.16 2.10 3.17
C TRP A 86 0.21 3.33 4.02
N ARG A 87 -0.39 4.50 3.73
CA ARG A 87 -0.16 5.73 4.52
C ARG A 87 -0.54 5.54 5.99
N LEU A 88 -1.68 4.89 6.25
CA LEU A 88 -2.08 4.55 7.61
C LEU A 88 -1.06 3.64 8.28
N GLY A 89 -0.56 2.62 7.59
CA GLY A 89 0.46 1.72 8.13
C GLY A 89 1.77 2.44 8.46
N VAL A 90 2.25 3.34 7.59
CA VAL A 90 3.44 4.17 7.87
C VAL A 90 3.20 5.02 9.10
N LYS A 91 2.08 5.72 9.20
CA LYS A 91 1.73 6.55 10.36
C LYS A 91 1.71 5.72 11.65
N LEU A 92 1.04 4.59 11.65
CA LEU A 92 1.00 3.69 12.81
C LEU A 92 2.40 3.28 13.26
N LEU A 93 3.27 2.85 12.32
CA LEU A 93 4.62 2.37 12.64
C LEU A 93 5.60 3.48 13.02
N SER A 94 5.33 4.72 12.62
CA SER A 94 6.15 5.88 13.00
C SER A 94 5.76 6.44 14.36
N ASP A 95 4.46 6.50 14.64
CA ASP A 95 3.94 7.19 15.82
C ASP A 95 3.87 6.28 17.06
N HIS A 96 3.97 4.95 16.88
CA HIS A 96 3.75 3.98 17.96
C HIS A 96 4.84 2.91 18.01
N SER A 97 5.22 2.55 19.24
CA SER A 97 6.10 1.41 19.50
C SER A 97 5.26 0.15 19.68
N PHE A 98 5.29 -0.74 18.70
CA PHE A 98 4.59 -2.02 18.74
C PHE A 98 5.55 -3.17 19.03
N ARG A 99 5.03 -4.26 19.64
CA ARG A 99 5.72 -5.54 19.70
C ARG A 99 6.05 -6.05 18.28
N PRO A 100 7.18 -6.77 18.07
CA PRO A 100 7.66 -7.15 16.74
C PRO A 100 6.62 -7.84 15.86
N SER A 101 5.83 -8.77 16.44
CA SER A 101 4.81 -9.52 15.71
C SER A 101 3.62 -8.64 15.24
N LEU A 102 3.26 -7.62 16.01
CA LEU A 102 2.21 -6.68 15.61
C LEU A 102 2.73 -5.71 14.55
N ARG A 103 3.99 -5.27 14.70
CA ARG A 103 4.68 -4.47 13.69
C ARG A 103 4.73 -5.18 12.33
N GLU A 104 5.09 -6.47 12.34
CA GLU A 104 5.07 -7.33 11.15
C GLU A 104 3.65 -7.47 10.58
N THR A 105 2.66 -7.65 11.46
CA THR A 105 1.25 -7.73 11.08
C THR A 105 0.79 -6.48 10.32
N ILE A 106 1.06 -5.28 10.87
CA ILE A 106 0.73 -4.01 10.25
C ILE A 106 1.43 -3.87 8.89
N SER A 107 2.73 -4.19 8.85
CA SER A 107 3.53 -4.14 7.62
C SER A 107 2.92 -5.01 6.51
N ARG A 108 2.53 -6.25 6.84
CA ARG A 108 1.92 -7.18 5.87
C ARG A 108 0.53 -6.77 5.42
N VAL A 109 -0.30 -6.24 6.32
CA VAL A 109 -1.67 -5.82 5.96
C VAL A 109 -1.65 -4.55 5.12
N CYS A 110 -0.78 -3.63 5.45
CA CYS A 110 -0.68 -2.33 4.79
C CYS A 110 0.19 -2.34 3.52
N GLY A 111 0.81 -3.48 3.17
CA GLY A 111 1.71 -3.58 2.01
C GLY A 111 3.00 -2.79 2.19
N LEU A 112 3.52 -2.73 3.42
CA LEU A 112 4.80 -2.10 3.75
C LEU A 112 5.97 -3.08 3.66
N HIS A 113 5.65 -4.37 3.59
CA HIS A 113 6.66 -5.40 3.41
C HIS A 113 7.18 -5.29 1.98
N ASP A 114 8.48 -5.08 1.84
CA ASP A 114 9.16 -5.18 0.55
C ASP A 114 9.17 -6.69 0.20
N ASP A 115 8.10 -7.14 -0.45
CA ASP A 115 8.10 -8.47 -1.05
C ASP A 115 9.22 -8.46 -2.10
N VAL A 116 10.29 -9.17 -1.79
CA VAL A 116 11.38 -9.49 -2.70
C VAL A 116 10.84 -10.47 -3.74
N GLY A 117 9.94 -10.00 -4.61
CA GLY A 117 9.35 -10.83 -5.65
C GLY A 117 8.39 -10.03 -6.52
N ASP A 118 8.34 -10.39 -7.81
CA ASP A 118 7.46 -9.80 -8.83
C ASP A 118 5.95 -10.04 -8.59
N ALA A 119 5.57 -10.74 -7.51
CA ALA A 119 4.18 -11.03 -7.21
C ALA A 119 3.44 -9.80 -6.68
N PRO A 120 2.32 -9.42 -7.28
CA PRO A 120 1.53 -8.27 -6.83
C PRO A 120 1.01 -8.51 -5.41
N PHE A 121 1.16 -7.51 -4.55
CA PHE A 121 0.62 -7.53 -3.19
C PHE A 121 -0.89 -7.83 -3.19
N ILE A 122 -1.27 -8.84 -2.41
CA ILE A 122 -2.66 -9.20 -2.13
C ILE A 122 -2.84 -9.27 -0.61
N PRO A 123 -3.73 -8.44 -0.02
CA PRO A 123 -3.95 -8.46 1.43
C PRO A 123 -4.54 -9.78 1.90
N ALA A 124 -4.25 -10.16 3.15
CA ALA A 124 -4.89 -11.31 3.75
C ALA A 124 -6.40 -11.04 3.93
N ASN A 125 -7.23 -12.00 3.53
CA ASN A 125 -8.70 -11.89 3.61
C ASN A 125 -9.28 -12.39 4.95
N SER A 126 -8.45 -12.93 5.82
CA SER A 126 -8.88 -13.45 7.13
C SER A 126 -7.77 -13.40 8.17
N VAL A 127 -8.18 -13.31 9.44
CA VAL A 127 -7.25 -13.33 10.57
C VAL A 127 -6.44 -14.63 10.61
N GLY A 128 -7.03 -15.76 10.25
CA GLY A 128 -6.32 -17.04 10.22
C GLY A 128 -5.23 -17.11 9.16
N ARG A 129 -5.46 -16.52 7.96
CA ARG A 129 -4.40 -16.41 6.94
C ARG A 129 -3.28 -15.47 7.35
N LEU A 130 -3.64 -14.34 7.96
CA LEU A 130 -2.67 -13.37 8.45
C LEU A 130 -1.83 -13.96 9.58
N ALA A 131 -2.47 -14.59 10.57
CA ALA A 131 -1.82 -15.22 11.70
C ALA A 131 -0.76 -16.25 11.27
N ARG A 132 -1.07 -17.08 10.27
CA ARG A 132 -0.09 -18.01 9.66
C ARG A 132 1.10 -17.29 9.01
N ARG A 133 0.90 -16.09 8.42
CA ARG A 133 1.98 -15.33 7.78
C ARG A 133 2.94 -14.68 8.80
N VAL A 134 2.49 -14.49 10.04
CA VAL A 134 3.28 -13.90 11.12
C VAL A 134 3.62 -14.89 12.23
N ASP A 135 3.42 -16.19 11.96
CA ASP A 135 3.70 -17.31 12.86
C ASP A 135 3.06 -17.15 14.26
N LEU A 136 1.79 -16.81 14.28
CA LEU A 136 1.00 -16.63 15.50
C LEU A 136 -0.31 -17.44 15.47
N ALA A 137 -0.78 -17.84 16.65
CA ALA A 137 -2.14 -18.33 16.78
C ALA A 137 -3.16 -17.17 16.56
N PRO A 138 -4.29 -17.40 15.84
CA PRO A 138 -5.29 -16.36 15.60
C PRO A 138 -5.84 -15.68 16.87
N PRO A 139 -6.06 -16.38 18.02
CA PRO A 139 -6.46 -15.75 19.27
C PRO A 139 -5.40 -14.78 19.80
N THR A 140 -4.12 -15.19 19.79
CA THR A 140 -2.99 -14.37 20.25
C THR A 140 -2.87 -13.10 19.42
N LEU A 141 -2.99 -13.21 18.08
CA LEU A 141 -2.94 -12.05 17.21
C LEU A 141 -4.09 -11.05 17.49
N ARG A 142 -5.33 -11.55 17.76
CA ARG A 142 -6.45 -10.71 18.12
C ARG A 142 -6.26 -10.04 19.49
N GLN A 143 -5.61 -10.73 20.43
CA GLN A 143 -5.28 -10.17 21.74
C GLN A 143 -4.28 -9.03 21.60
N TYR A 144 -3.16 -9.25 20.90
CA TYR A 144 -2.16 -8.20 20.63
C TYR A 144 -2.76 -6.99 19.91
N TRP A 145 -3.65 -7.24 18.95
CA TRP A 145 -4.38 -6.17 18.26
C TRP A 145 -5.19 -5.31 19.25
N ARG A 146 -5.94 -5.93 20.16
CA ARG A 146 -6.77 -5.19 21.12
C ARG A 146 -5.97 -4.44 22.19
N GLU A 147 -4.80 -4.98 22.56
CA GLU A 147 -3.96 -4.40 23.62
C GLU A 147 -3.15 -3.21 23.12
N ASP A 148 -2.60 -3.29 21.92
CA ASP A 148 -1.57 -2.35 21.48
C ASP A 148 -2.04 -1.39 20.37
N MET A 149 -3.13 -1.71 19.64
CA MET A 149 -3.55 -0.86 18.53
C MET A 149 -4.27 0.40 19.01
N PRO A 150 -3.87 1.58 18.48
CA PRO A 150 -4.55 2.84 18.77
C PRO A 150 -5.85 3.02 17.99
N LEU A 151 -6.28 2.01 17.25
CA LEU A 151 -7.52 2.03 16.46
C LEU A 151 -8.59 1.20 17.18
N ARG A 152 -9.73 1.82 17.53
CA ARG A 152 -10.90 1.14 18.11
C ARG A 152 -11.65 0.31 17.07
N CYS A 153 -10.98 -0.59 16.41
CA CYS A 153 -11.60 -1.49 15.44
C CYS A 153 -11.11 -2.93 15.63
N SER A 154 -11.89 -3.88 15.15
CA SER A 154 -11.45 -5.27 15.11
C SER A 154 -10.41 -5.50 14.01
N LEU A 155 -9.45 -6.43 14.23
CA LEU A 155 -8.52 -6.86 13.19
C LEU A 155 -9.24 -7.34 11.92
N LYS A 156 -10.41 -7.99 12.06
CA LYS A 156 -11.22 -8.43 10.91
C LYS A 156 -11.71 -7.25 10.07
N GLU A 157 -12.12 -6.18 10.72
CA GLU A 157 -12.60 -4.97 10.05
C GLU A 157 -11.46 -4.25 9.31
N PHE A 158 -10.31 -4.12 9.97
CA PHE A 158 -9.08 -3.58 9.37
C PHE A 158 -8.67 -4.36 8.10
N LEU A 159 -8.68 -5.70 8.17
CA LEU A 159 -8.44 -6.56 7.02
C LEU A 159 -9.48 -6.37 5.90
N SER A 160 -10.74 -6.19 6.27
CA SER A 160 -11.79 -5.95 5.28
C SER A 160 -11.56 -4.64 4.52
N TRP A 161 -11.11 -3.58 5.20
CA TRP A 161 -10.72 -2.34 4.56
C TRP A 161 -9.50 -2.49 3.65
N ALA A 162 -8.48 -3.25 4.08
CA ALA A 162 -7.32 -3.55 3.25
C ALA A 162 -7.73 -4.22 1.93
N VAL A 163 -8.64 -5.20 1.99
CA VAL A 163 -9.18 -5.89 0.81
C VAL A 163 -10.00 -4.94 -0.06
N ILE A 164 -10.85 -4.09 0.52
CA ILE A 164 -11.68 -3.12 -0.23
C ILE A 164 -10.78 -2.15 -1.02
N LEU A 165 -9.83 -1.52 -0.35
CA LEU A 165 -8.93 -0.55 -0.99
C LEU A 165 -8.04 -1.19 -2.06
N TRP A 166 -7.58 -2.41 -1.81
CA TRP A 166 -6.85 -3.19 -2.80
C TRP A 166 -7.75 -3.54 -4.01
N ALA A 167 -8.99 -3.96 -3.77
CA ALA A 167 -9.94 -4.35 -4.81
C ALA A 167 -10.31 -3.16 -5.73
N VAL A 168 -10.54 -1.97 -5.16
CA VAL A 168 -10.79 -0.74 -5.93
C VAL A 168 -9.61 -0.44 -6.86
N ARG A 169 -8.38 -0.56 -6.38
CA ARG A 169 -7.18 -0.36 -7.22
C ARG A 169 -7.02 -1.42 -8.30
N ALA A 170 -7.31 -2.68 -7.97
CA ALA A 170 -7.24 -3.77 -8.93
C ALA A 170 -8.30 -3.65 -10.02
N ARG A 171 -9.42 -2.94 -9.76
CA ARG A 171 -10.56 -2.80 -10.70
C ARG A 171 -10.18 -2.17 -12.03
N SER A 172 -9.17 -1.31 -12.05
CA SER A 172 -8.68 -0.72 -13.31
C SER A 172 -8.11 -1.74 -14.31
N ARG A 173 -7.82 -2.96 -13.84
CA ARG A 173 -7.19 -4.03 -14.63
C ARG A 173 -8.04 -5.29 -14.74
N ASP A 174 -8.86 -5.56 -13.73
CA ASP A 174 -9.55 -6.84 -13.56
C ASP A 174 -11.05 -6.65 -13.32
N GLY A 175 -11.85 -7.65 -13.71
CA GLY A 175 -13.26 -7.74 -13.35
C GLY A 175 -13.48 -8.15 -11.89
N TRP A 176 -14.64 -7.82 -11.30
CA TRP A 176 -14.93 -8.11 -9.90
C TRP A 176 -14.84 -9.60 -9.51
N ASN A 177 -15.14 -10.52 -10.44
CA ASN A 177 -15.00 -11.95 -10.20
C ASN A 177 -13.53 -12.32 -10.03
N ALA A 178 -12.67 -11.92 -10.96
CA ALA A 178 -11.23 -12.17 -10.89
C ALA A 178 -10.58 -11.53 -9.65
N ILE A 179 -11.04 -10.33 -9.26
CA ILE A 179 -10.59 -9.66 -8.03
C ILE A 179 -10.99 -10.49 -6.80
N ALA A 180 -12.25 -10.94 -6.73
CA ALA A 180 -12.73 -11.75 -5.62
C ALA A 180 -11.96 -13.08 -5.52
N ASP A 181 -11.76 -13.76 -6.63
CA ASP A 181 -11.00 -15.02 -6.71
C ASP A 181 -9.55 -14.84 -6.25
N ARG A 182 -8.86 -13.78 -6.72
CA ARG A 182 -7.50 -13.47 -6.27
C ARG A 182 -7.42 -13.14 -4.78
N ALA A 183 -8.43 -12.43 -4.24
CA ALA A 183 -8.54 -12.21 -2.79
C ALA A 183 -8.89 -13.49 -2.02
N GLY A 184 -9.24 -14.59 -2.70
CA GLY A 184 -9.74 -15.81 -2.10
C GLY A 184 -11.08 -15.62 -1.40
N LEU A 185 -11.96 -14.79 -1.98
CA LEU A 185 -13.30 -14.49 -1.53
C LEU A 185 -14.33 -14.82 -2.60
N GLN A 186 -15.55 -15.13 -2.18
CA GLN A 186 -16.68 -15.11 -3.10
C GLN A 186 -17.07 -13.66 -3.41
N ARG A 187 -17.48 -13.36 -4.65
CA ARG A 187 -17.96 -12.03 -5.07
C ARG A 187 -19.03 -11.48 -4.13
N ARG A 188 -19.97 -12.33 -3.68
CA ARG A 188 -21.02 -11.93 -2.71
C ARG A 188 -20.44 -11.45 -1.38
N THR A 189 -19.35 -12.05 -0.91
CA THR A 189 -18.65 -11.63 0.31
C THR A 189 -17.97 -10.28 0.10
N LEU A 190 -17.31 -10.09 -1.04
CA LEU A 190 -16.72 -8.81 -1.42
C LEU A 190 -17.79 -7.71 -1.48
N GLN A 191 -18.91 -7.94 -2.17
CA GLN A 191 -20.05 -7.02 -2.23
C GLN A 191 -20.59 -6.65 -0.84
N ARG A 192 -20.74 -7.65 0.06
CA ARG A 192 -21.19 -7.40 1.44
C ARG A 192 -20.23 -6.50 2.20
N ASN A 193 -18.91 -6.69 2.02
CA ASN A 193 -17.90 -5.84 2.65
C ASN A 193 -18.00 -4.40 2.15
N PHE A 194 -18.14 -4.18 0.84
CA PHE A 194 -18.35 -2.85 0.27
C PHE A 194 -19.60 -2.18 0.83
N ASN A 195 -20.74 -2.86 0.81
CA ASN A 195 -21.99 -2.31 1.34
C ASN A 195 -21.87 -1.93 2.82
N ARG A 196 -21.24 -2.79 3.62
CA ARG A 196 -21.13 -2.61 5.06
C ARG A 196 -20.15 -1.50 5.46
N LEU A 197 -18.98 -1.42 4.81
CA LEU A 197 -17.89 -0.54 5.22
C LEU A 197 -17.82 0.73 4.37
N ALA A 198 -17.88 0.59 3.05
CA ALA A 198 -17.81 1.73 2.14
C ALA A 198 -19.19 2.36 1.84
N GLY A 199 -20.29 1.71 2.25
CA GLY A 199 -21.64 2.21 2.04
C GLY A 199 -22.08 2.22 0.57
N CYS A 200 -21.39 1.46 -0.31
CA CYS A 200 -21.68 1.47 -1.75
C CYS A 200 -21.66 0.07 -2.37
N THR A 201 -22.20 -0.05 -3.57
CA THR A 201 -22.12 -1.27 -4.38
C THR A 201 -20.76 -1.36 -5.10
N LEU A 202 -20.45 -2.57 -5.63
CA LEU A 202 -19.24 -2.73 -6.46
C LEU A 202 -19.29 -1.87 -7.72
N THR A 203 -20.49 -1.66 -8.29
CA THR A 203 -20.68 -0.80 -9.47
C THR A 203 -20.37 0.66 -9.11
N ALA A 204 -20.98 1.18 -8.06
CA ALA A 204 -20.74 2.55 -7.60
C ALA A 204 -19.26 2.77 -7.22
N ALA A 205 -18.61 1.80 -6.59
CA ALA A 205 -17.19 1.86 -6.27
C ALA A 205 -16.29 1.87 -7.51
N ALA A 206 -16.74 1.31 -8.64
CA ALA A 206 -16.00 1.37 -9.90
C ALA A 206 -16.19 2.73 -10.61
N GLU A 207 -17.34 3.37 -10.44
CA GLU A 207 -17.67 4.69 -11.00
C GLU A 207 -17.02 5.82 -10.20
N ASP A 208 -17.04 5.74 -8.87
CA ASP A 208 -16.39 6.71 -7.98
C ASP A 208 -15.48 6.00 -6.95
N PRO A 209 -14.25 5.62 -7.32
CA PRO A 209 -13.28 5.06 -6.40
C PRO A 209 -12.86 6.03 -5.29
N GLU A 210 -12.93 7.34 -5.52
CA GLU A 210 -12.61 8.37 -4.53
C GLU A 210 -13.62 8.39 -3.38
N GLN A 211 -14.88 8.04 -3.61
CA GLN A 211 -15.86 7.87 -2.54
C GLN A 211 -15.42 6.81 -1.53
N VAL A 212 -14.89 5.69 -2.02
CA VAL A 212 -14.40 4.62 -1.13
C VAL A 212 -13.23 5.08 -0.28
N VAL A 213 -12.33 5.88 -0.88
CA VAL A 213 -11.18 6.46 -0.16
C VAL A 213 -11.65 7.47 0.89
N ARG A 214 -12.60 8.35 0.55
CA ARG A 214 -13.20 9.28 1.53
C ARG A 214 -13.81 8.55 2.72
N ARG A 215 -14.61 7.51 2.46
CA ARG A 215 -15.22 6.68 3.52
C ARG A 215 -14.19 5.97 4.39
N PHE A 216 -13.09 5.51 3.79
CA PHE A 216 -11.99 4.95 4.56
C PHE A 216 -11.34 5.99 5.48
N ASN A 217 -11.09 7.22 5.01
CA ASN A 217 -10.52 8.28 5.83
C ASN A 217 -11.46 8.66 6.99
N GLU A 218 -12.77 8.84 6.70
CA GLU A 218 -13.80 9.09 7.72
C GLU A 218 -13.82 7.97 8.77
N TRP A 219 -13.69 6.71 8.32
CA TRP A 219 -13.61 5.57 9.23
C TRP A 219 -12.35 5.62 10.09
N VAL A 220 -11.17 5.91 9.50
CA VAL A 220 -9.92 6.04 10.27
C VAL A 220 -10.09 7.11 11.35
N ASP A 221 -10.62 8.28 11.00
CA ASP A 221 -10.84 9.37 11.95
C ASP A 221 -11.80 8.98 13.07
N SER A 222 -12.83 8.17 12.77
CA SER A 222 -13.82 7.71 13.74
C SER A 222 -13.30 6.66 14.74
N VAL A 223 -12.30 5.86 14.32
CA VAL A 223 -11.73 4.78 15.13
C VAL A 223 -10.39 5.15 15.77
N TRP A 224 -9.82 6.29 15.40
CA TRP A 224 -8.53 6.75 15.93
C TRP A 224 -8.68 7.23 17.36
N GLU A 225 -7.98 6.57 18.29
CA GLU A 225 -7.81 7.10 19.64
C GLU A 225 -6.54 7.93 19.73
N PRO A 226 -6.63 9.25 19.94
CA PRO A 226 -5.44 10.00 20.30
C PRO A 226 -4.93 9.43 21.63
N HIS A 227 -3.71 8.93 21.65
CA HIS A 227 -3.08 8.50 22.90
C HIS A 227 -3.07 9.69 23.88
N ALA A 228 -3.91 9.61 24.90
CA ALA A 228 -3.69 10.33 26.14
C ALA A 228 -2.35 9.79 26.66
N GLY A 229 -1.28 10.63 26.57
CA GLY A 229 0.11 10.25 26.75
C GLY A 229 0.34 9.16 27.80
N ASN A 230 0.68 7.98 27.38
CA ASN A 230 1.24 6.99 28.26
C ASN A 230 2.67 7.42 28.58
N GLY A 231 2.85 7.91 29.79
CA GLY A 231 4.15 8.17 30.36
C GLY A 231 5.07 6.93 30.25
N PRO A 232 6.40 7.10 30.28
CA PRO A 232 7.34 6.01 30.15
C PRO A 232 7.26 5.12 31.39
N GLY A 233 6.75 3.90 31.27
CA GLY A 233 6.81 2.99 32.38
C GLY A 233 5.87 1.80 32.39
N LYS A 234 5.79 1.01 31.33
CA LYS A 234 5.44 -0.42 31.46
C LYS A 234 6.48 -1.25 30.70
N SER A 235 7.62 -1.46 31.35
CA SER A 235 8.55 -2.52 30.98
C SER A 235 7.81 -3.85 31.16
N HIS A 236 7.45 -4.51 30.08
CA HIS A 236 6.96 -5.88 30.15
C HIS A 236 8.10 -6.78 30.63
N PRO A 237 7.92 -7.60 31.70
CA PRO A 237 8.93 -8.55 32.09
C PRO A 237 9.11 -9.57 30.98
N VAL A 238 10.33 -9.70 30.49
CA VAL A 238 10.74 -10.78 29.60
C VAL A 238 10.53 -12.09 30.35
N PRO A 239 9.75 -13.07 29.86
CA PRO A 239 9.63 -14.35 30.54
C PRO A 239 11.00 -15.03 30.55
N ALA A 240 11.52 -15.29 31.75
CA ALA A 240 12.74 -16.03 31.96
C ALA A 240 12.61 -17.42 31.29
N ARG A 241 13.51 -17.72 30.38
CA ARG A 241 13.70 -19.08 29.83
C ARG A 241 13.97 -20.01 31.01
N ALA A 242 13.06 -20.95 31.27
CA ALA A 242 13.29 -22.05 32.17
C ALA A 242 14.52 -22.83 31.65
N ALA A 243 15.60 -22.81 32.42
CA ALA A 243 16.74 -23.65 32.23
C ALA A 243 16.30 -25.10 32.47
N VAL A 244 16.33 -25.92 31.41
CA VAL A 244 16.17 -27.36 31.53
C VAL A 244 17.52 -27.88 32.03
N GLU A 245 17.65 -28.12 33.34
CA GLU A 245 18.72 -28.93 33.91
C GLU A 245 18.59 -30.36 33.36
N ARG A 246 19.58 -30.78 32.60
CA ARG A 246 19.82 -32.19 32.34
C ARG A 246 20.52 -32.76 33.56
N ILE A 247 19.82 -33.64 34.27
CA ILE A 247 20.42 -34.57 35.22
C ILE A 247 20.78 -35.82 34.48
N SER A 248 22.00 -36.22 34.64
CA SER A 248 22.68 -37.42 34.14
C SER A 248 22.04 -38.74 34.58
#